data_3e72294f48285d364ffb057062ee5a53
#
_entry.id   3e72294f48285d364ffb057062ee5a53
#
_cell.length_a   1.000
_cell.length_b   1.000
_cell.length_c   1.000
_cell.angle_alpha   90.00
_cell.angle_beta   90.00
_cell.angle_gamma   90.00
#
_symmetry.space_group_name_H-M   'P 1'
#
loop_
_entity.id
_entity.type
_entity.pdbx_description
1 polymer ?
#
loop_
_entity_poly.entity_id
_entity_poly.type
_entity_poly.pdbx_seq_one_letter_code
_entity_poly.pdbx_strand_id
1 'polypeptide(L)'
;MLISEGQRLGALGVLIASLALYGGQLLNAGRAVRESPLSWGNQGPGMIAVEVVGGRGADGIYFFPDGRALPEILKVAGVEERLDQVDIPGAVVSDDSAISISTEGGVLQIRDLAAPKRLALGLPVDLNSVSEEELLLIPGIGVKIAAQVVQLRQERGRFEEISDLTAVRGIKEKRLNDLKKYLTVKSAP
;
A
#
# COMPACT_ATOMS: atom_id res chain seq x y z
N MET A 1 -1.08 -63.25 14.40
CA MET A 1 -1.00 -62.99 12.95
C MET A 1 0.35 -62.37 12.67
N LEU A 2 1.29 -63.11 12.10
CA LEU A 2 2.62 -62.59 11.83
C LEU A 2 2.63 -61.88 10.44
N ILE A 3 2.94 -60.64 10.44
CA ILE A 3 3.05 -59.83 9.20
C ILE A 3 4.24 -60.35 8.41
N SER A 4 4.04 -60.70 7.14
CA SER A 4 5.12 -61.23 6.26
C SER A 4 6.17 -60.12 6.00
N GLU A 5 7.42 -60.54 5.76
CA GLU A 5 8.52 -59.57 5.47
C GLU A 5 8.20 -58.68 4.24
N GLY A 6 7.52 -59.21 3.23
CA GLY A 6 7.07 -58.42 2.08
C GLY A 6 6.06 -57.35 2.39
N GLN A 7 5.17 -57.59 3.39
CA GLN A 7 4.22 -56.56 3.87
C GLN A 7 4.91 -55.46 4.66
N ARG A 8 5.97 -55.79 5.42
CA ARG A 8 6.80 -54.79 6.13
C ARG A 8 7.58 -53.89 5.17
N LEU A 9 8.17 -54.46 4.12
CA LEU A 9 8.87 -53.71 3.07
C LEU A 9 7.91 -52.81 2.28
N GLY A 10 6.71 -53.28 1.96
CA GLY A 10 5.68 -52.49 1.28
C GLY A 10 5.19 -51.30 2.13
N ALA A 11 4.94 -51.52 3.43
CA ALA A 11 4.54 -50.47 4.37
C ALA A 11 5.65 -49.43 4.53
N LEU A 12 6.90 -49.86 4.60
CA LEU A 12 8.05 -48.97 4.68
C LEU A 12 8.20 -48.10 3.44
N GLY A 13 7.99 -48.66 2.24
CA GLY A 13 8.02 -47.96 0.96
C GLY A 13 6.94 -46.88 0.85
N VAL A 14 5.71 -47.21 1.28
CA VAL A 14 4.61 -46.20 1.34
C VAL A 14 4.90 -45.10 2.33
N LEU A 15 5.47 -45.40 3.48
CA LEU A 15 5.82 -44.44 4.52
C LEU A 15 6.91 -43.50 4.05
N ILE A 16 7.94 -43.99 3.36
CA ILE A 16 9.02 -43.16 2.78
C ILE A 16 8.48 -42.30 1.66
N ALA A 17 7.62 -42.81 0.77
CA ALA A 17 7.01 -42.03 -0.29
C ALA A 17 6.10 -40.93 0.23
N SER A 18 5.31 -41.22 1.28
CA SER A 18 4.47 -40.24 1.96
C SER A 18 5.32 -39.15 2.62
N LEU A 19 6.40 -39.54 3.28
CA LEU A 19 7.33 -38.58 3.92
C LEU A 19 8.04 -37.69 2.91
N ALA A 20 8.42 -38.25 1.73
CA ALA A 20 9.02 -37.48 0.65
C ALA A 20 8.04 -36.50 0.01
N LEU A 21 6.78 -36.89 -0.18
CA LEU A 21 5.73 -36.02 -0.70
C LEU A 21 5.37 -34.91 0.29
N TYR A 22 5.18 -35.25 1.56
CA TYR A 22 4.89 -34.25 2.61
C TYR A 22 6.08 -33.37 2.92
N GLY A 23 7.29 -33.94 2.98
CA GLY A 23 8.52 -33.19 3.17
C GLY A 23 8.81 -32.24 2.00
N GLY A 24 8.55 -32.68 0.77
CA GLY A 24 8.66 -31.84 -0.42
C GLY A 24 7.67 -30.64 -0.40
N GLN A 25 6.44 -30.87 0.06
CA GLN A 25 5.46 -29.78 0.24
C GLN A 25 5.86 -28.81 1.36
N LEU A 26 6.37 -29.31 2.47
CA LEU A 26 6.88 -28.48 3.59
C LEU A 26 8.11 -27.65 3.17
N LEU A 27 9.03 -28.26 2.41
CA LEU A 27 10.21 -27.54 1.91
C LEU A 27 9.86 -26.53 0.82
N ASN A 28 8.84 -26.79 0.02
CA ASN A 28 8.36 -25.86 -1.00
C ASN A 28 7.47 -24.74 -0.39
N ALA A 29 6.71 -25.04 0.67
CA ALA A 29 5.99 -24.03 1.44
C ALA A 29 6.94 -23.07 2.18
N GLY A 30 8.13 -23.53 2.57
CA GLY A 30 9.18 -22.69 3.15
C GLY A 30 9.95 -21.86 2.11
N ARG A 31 9.81 -22.14 0.82
CA ARG A 31 10.44 -21.38 -0.28
C ARG A 31 9.55 -20.31 -0.91
N ALA A 32 8.25 -20.31 -0.65
CA ALA A 32 7.53 -19.07 -0.69
C ALA A 32 8.08 -18.24 0.47
N VAL A 33 9.18 -17.54 0.25
CA VAL A 33 9.51 -16.36 1.02
C VAL A 33 8.31 -15.43 0.80
N ARG A 34 7.30 -15.60 1.63
CA ARG A 34 6.45 -14.49 1.97
C ARG A 34 7.44 -13.48 2.53
N GLU A 35 7.84 -12.54 1.72
CA GLU A 35 8.29 -11.26 2.25
C GLU A 35 7.13 -10.85 3.14
N SER A 36 7.27 -11.17 4.42
CA SER A 36 6.26 -10.80 5.42
C SER A 36 6.07 -9.32 5.26
N PRO A 37 4.83 -8.83 5.10
CA PRO A 37 4.60 -7.40 5.07
C PRO A 37 5.37 -6.81 6.25
N LEU A 38 6.28 -5.89 5.96
CA LEU A 38 7.13 -5.29 6.99
C LEU A 38 6.23 -4.81 8.11
N SER A 39 6.54 -5.24 9.32
CA SER A 39 5.85 -4.83 10.54
C SER A 39 5.74 -3.30 10.57
N TRP A 40 4.62 -2.77 11.04
CA TRP A 40 4.25 -1.35 11.16
C TRP A 40 5.35 -0.38 11.66
N GLY A 41 6.46 -0.86 12.16
CA GLY A 41 7.57 -0.06 12.69
C GLY A 41 8.77 0.13 11.76
N ASN A 42 8.79 -0.46 10.58
CA ASN A 42 9.98 -0.51 9.73
C ASN A 42 9.78 0.23 8.39
N GLN A 43 9.08 1.36 8.40
CA GLN A 43 8.98 2.29 7.28
C GLN A 43 10.31 3.06 7.19
N GLY A 44 11.32 2.45 6.56
CA GLY A 44 12.53 3.16 6.17
C GLY A 44 12.21 4.20 5.07
N PRO A 45 13.04 5.22 4.89
CA PRO A 45 12.93 6.12 3.75
C PRO A 45 13.02 5.31 2.44
N GLY A 46 12.21 5.65 1.45
CA GLY A 46 12.17 4.96 0.16
C GLY A 46 11.24 3.74 0.10
N MET A 47 10.21 3.68 0.94
CA MET A 47 9.16 2.66 0.85
C MET A 47 7.86 3.26 0.33
N ILE A 48 7.23 2.60 -0.61
CA ILE A 48 5.91 2.94 -1.13
C ILE A 48 4.84 2.04 -0.52
N ALA A 49 3.69 2.60 -0.19
CA ALA A 49 2.54 1.84 0.29
C ALA A 49 1.58 1.55 -0.87
N VAL A 50 1.25 0.28 -1.06
CA VAL A 50 0.30 -0.17 -2.08
C VAL A 50 -0.84 -0.92 -1.42
N GLU A 51 -2.05 -0.40 -1.52
CA GLU A 51 -3.26 -1.11 -1.16
C GLU A 51 -3.74 -1.94 -2.34
N VAL A 52 -4.05 -3.19 -2.08
CA VAL A 52 -4.70 -4.09 -3.04
C VAL A 52 -6.10 -4.41 -2.55
N VAL A 53 -7.10 -4.23 -3.41
CA VAL A 53 -8.53 -4.49 -3.12
C VAL A 53 -9.12 -5.34 -4.23
N GLY A 54 -9.92 -6.35 -3.86
CA GLY A 54 -10.58 -7.26 -4.80
C GLY A 54 -9.70 -8.40 -5.31
N GLY A 55 -8.55 -8.63 -4.68
CA GLY A 55 -7.73 -9.81 -4.88
C GLY A 55 -8.33 -11.03 -4.19
N ARG A 56 -8.21 -12.24 -4.77
CA ARG A 56 -8.67 -13.48 -4.13
C ARG A 56 -7.81 -13.84 -2.91
N GLY A 57 -8.03 -13.16 -1.79
CA GLY A 57 -7.27 -13.36 -0.56
C GLY A 57 -5.95 -12.57 -0.49
N ALA A 58 -5.73 -11.64 -1.41
CA ALA A 58 -4.57 -10.76 -1.45
C ALA A 58 -4.91 -9.31 -1.03
N ASP A 59 -6.10 -9.08 -0.48
CA ASP A 59 -6.49 -7.76 -0.02
C ASP A 59 -5.63 -7.33 1.17
N GLY A 60 -5.09 -6.13 1.10
CA GLY A 60 -4.22 -5.62 2.15
C GLY A 60 -3.36 -4.44 1.71
N ILE A 61 -2.56 -3.93 2.64
CA ILE A 61 -1.58 -2.89 2.38
C ILE A 61 -0.19 -3.53 2.40
N TYR A 62 0.53 -3.36 1.32
CA TYR A 62 1.87 -3.88 1.09
C TYR A 62 2.86 -2.73 1.04
N PHE A 63 4.07 -2.96 1.53
CA PHE A 63 5.16 -2.00 1.45
C PHE A 63 6.25 -2.52 0.53
N PHE A 64 6.66 -1.71 -0.43
CA PHE A 64 7.68 -2.05 -1.41
C PHE A 64 8.79 -1.01 -1.38
N PRO A 65 10.04 -1.41 -1.65
CA PRO A 65 11.10 -0.46 -1.92
C PRO A 65 10.75 0.41 -3.12
N ASP A 66 11.15 1.68 -3.05
CA ASP A 66 10.99 2.64 -4.12
C ASP A 66 11.59 2.12 -5.46
N GLY A 67 10.99 2.53 -6.58
CA GLY A 67 11.44 2.17 -7.92
C GLY A 67 10.98 0.81 -8.44
N ARG A 68 10.15 0.05 -7.72
CA ARG A 68 9.55 -1.18 -8.29
C ARG A 68 8.52 -0.84 -9.36
N ALA A 69 8.60 -1.57 -10.48
CA ALA A 69 7.58 -1.47 -11.52
C ALA A 69 6.24 -2.03 -11.04
N LEU A 70 5.14 -1.39 -11.42
CA LEU A 70 3.78 -1.81 -11.05
C LEU A 70 3.49 -3.30 -11.32
N PRO A 71 3.91 -3.92 -12.45
CA PRO A 71 3.72 -5.34 -12.68
C PRO A 71 4.35 -6.23 -11.61
N GLU A 72 5.55 -5.87 -11.10
CA GLU A 72 6.20 -6.63 -10.03
C GLU A 72 5.44 -6.53 -8.71
N ILE A 73 4.89 -5.35 -8.41
CA ILE A 73 4.06 -5.12 -7.23
C ILE A 73 2.80 -5.99 -7.29
N LEU A 74 2.12 -6.01 -8.44
CA LEU A 74 0.91 -6.80 -8.66
C LEU A 74 1.17 -8.30 -8.57
N LYS A 75 2.32 -8.76 -9.07
CA LYS A 75 2.76 -10.15 -8.97
C LYS A 75 2.96 -10.56 -7.51
N VAL A 76 3.69 -9.75 -6.73
CA VAL A 76 3.92 -10.02 -5.30
C VAL A 76 2.61 -9.97 -4.51
N ALA A 77 1.68 -9.08 -4.87
CA ALA A 77 0.35 -8.98 -4.28
C ALA A 77 -0.60 -10.13 -4.69
N GLY A 78 -0.18 -11.03 -5.59
CA GLY A 78 -0.98 -12.19 -6.01
C GLY A 78 -2.15 -11.83 -6.93
N VAL A 79 -2.07 -10.72 -7.65
CA VAL A 79 -3.13 -10.20 -8.53
C VAL A 79 -2.82 -10.52 -10.02
N GLU A 80 -1.78 -11.29 -10.28
CA GLU A 80 -1.19 -11.57 -11.60
C GLU A 80 -2.17 -12.20 -12.61
N GLU A 81 -3.09 -13.06 -12.15
CA GLU A 81 -4.01 -13.81 -13.02
C GLU A 81 -5.02 -12.97 -13.81
N ARG A 82 -5.14 -11.69 -13.51
CA ARG A 82 -6.09 -10.77 -14.17
C ARG A 82 -5.43 -9.74 -15.08
N LEU A 83 -4.12 -9.78 -15.21
CA LEU A 83 -3.34 -8.77 -15.91
C LEU A 83 -3.28 -8.97 -17.42
N ASP A 84 -3.63 -10.15 -17.93
CA ASP A 84 -3.57 -10.48 -19.36
C ASP A 84 -4.51 -9.66 -20.25
N GLN A 85 -5.41 -8.86 -19.63
CA GLN A 85 -6.40 -8.05 -20.34
C GLN A 85 -6.28 -6.56 -20.08
N VAL A 86 -5.31 -6.12 -19.29
CA VAL A 86 -5.14 -4.71 -18.93
C VAL A 86 -3.79 -4.22 -19.45
N ASP A 87 -3.85 -3.20 -20.29
CA ASP A 87 -2.66 -2.44 -20.68
C ASP A 87 -2.15 -1.71 -19.43
N ILE A 88 -1.18 -2.32 -18.74
CA ILE A 88 -0.59 -1.75 -17.55
C ILE A 88 0.46 -0.77 -18.05
N PRO A 89 0.27 0.54 -17.87
CA PRO A 89 1.34 1.48 -18.13
C PRO A 89 2.55 1.02 -17.30
N GLY A 90 3.72 0.92 -17.90
CA GLY A 90 4.96 0.61 -17.19
C GLY A 90 5.37 1.72 -16.21
N ALA A 91 4.40 2.22 -15.46
CA ALA A 91 4.57 3.30 -14.51
C ALA A 91 5.39 2.78 -13.32
N VAL A 92 6.51 3.40 -13.12
CA VAL A 92 7.26 3.29 -11.88
C VAL A 92 6.47 4.06 -10.82
N VAL A 93 6.09 3.39 -9.76
CA VAL A 93 5.49 4.04 -8.60
C VAL A 93 6.62 4.74 -7.86
N SER A 94 6.61 6.06 -7.84
CA SER A 94 7.68 6.87 -7.26
C SER A 94 7.51 7.10 -5.77
N ASP A 95 8.57 7.58 -5.13
CA ASP A 95 8.65 8.04 -3.72
C ASP A 95 7.41 8.88 -3.37
N ASP A 96 6.94 8.81 -2.17
CA ASP A 96 5.70 9.44 -1.69
C ASP A 96 4.38 8.88 -2.27
N SER A 97 4.45 7.88 -3.15
CA SER A 97 3.23 7.27 -3.68
C SER A 97 2.64 6.30 -2.67
N ALA A 98 1.40 6.55 -2.29
CA ALA A 98 0.56 5.55 -1.68
C ALA A 98 -0.65 5.37 -2.60
N ILE A 99 -0.74 4.22 -3.21
CA ILE A 99 -1.76 3.92 -4.22
C ILE A 99 -2.69 2.83 -3.75
N SER A 100 -3.92 2.88 -4.21
CA SER A 100 -4.90 1.80 -4.07
C SER A 100 -5.14 1.19 -5.44
N ILE A 101 -4.97 -0.12 -5.52
CA ILE A 101 -5.21 -0.91 -6.71
C ILE A 101 -6.46 -1.74 -6.47
N SER A 102 -7.51 -1.49 -7.25
CA SER A 102 -8.75 -2.27 -7.20
C SER A 102 -8.92 -3.10 -8.46
N THR A 103 -9.30 -4.36 -8.29
CA THR A 103 -9.62 -5.28 -9.39
C THR A 103 -11.12 -5.63 -9.41
N GLU A 104 -11.97 -4.82 -8.78
CA GLU A 104 -13.41 -5.04 -8.79
C GLU A 104 -13.98 -4.97 -10.22
N GLY A 105 -14.85 -5.91 -10.54
CA GLY A 105 -15.46 -5.99 -11.88
C GLY A 105 -14.51 -6.41 -13.01
N GLY A 106 -13.28 -6.86 -12.70
CA GLY A 106 -12.30 -7.27 -13.71
C GLY A 106 -11.53 -6.10 -14.34
N VAL A 107 -11.76 -4.89 -13.90
CA VAL A 107 -11.06 -3.68 -14.36
C VAL A 107 -10.02 -3.30 -13.32
N LEU A 108 -8.76 -3.13 -13.75
CA LEU A 108 -7.71 -2.60 -12.90
C LEU A 108 -7.89 -1.09 -12.76
N GLN A 109 -8.11 -0.64 -11.54
CA GLN A 109 -8.17 0.79 -11.21
C GLN A 109 -7.03 1.14 -10.26
N ILE A 110 -6.25 2.14 -10.64
CA ILE A 110 -5.17 2.68 -9.80
C ILE A 110 -5.61 4.06 -9.34
N ARG A 111 -5.61 4.28 -8.04
CA ARG A 111 -5.98 5.56 -7.42
C ARG A 111 -4.98 5.90 -6.33
N ASP A 112 -4.92 7.18 -5.97
CA ASP A 112 -4.23 7.55 -4.73
C ASP A 112 -4.89 6.86 -3.53
N LEU A 113 -4.07 6.43 -2.59
CA LEU A 113 -4.56 5.87 -1.33
C LEU A 113 -5.36 6.95 -0.58
N ALA A 114 -6.55 6.59 -0.10
CA ALA A 114 -7.43 7.50 0.60
C ALA A 114 -6.74 8.18 1.80
N ALA A 115 -7.00 9.47 2.01
CA ALA A 115 -6.35 10.28 3.03
C ALA A 115 -6.40 9.68 4.45
N PRO A 116 -7.53 9.10 4.93
CA PRO A 116 -7.57 8.44 6.24
C PRO A 116 -6.53 7.32 6.38
N LYS A 117 -6.33 6.53 5.33
CA LYS A 117 -5.36 5.44 5.31
C LYS A 117 -3.93 5.97 5.26
N ARG A 118 -3.68 7.00 4.42
CA ARG A 118 -2.37 7.68 4.38
C ARG A 118 -1.97 8.20 5.75
N LEU A 119 -2.86 8.93 6.41
CA LEU A 119 -2.62 9.48 7.74
C LEU A 119 -2.40 8.40 8.79
N ALA A 120 -3.16 7.31 8.74
CA ALA A 120 -2.96 6.17 9.64
C ALA A 120 -1.60 5.49 9.45
N LEU A 121 -1.06 5.51 8.24
CA LEU A 121 0.28 5.01 7.91
C LEU A 121 1.40 6.04 8.17
N GLY A 122 1.06 7.25 8.65
CA GLY A 122 2.04 8.32 8.85
C GLY A 122 2.51 8.98 7.56
N LEU A 123 1.79 8.74 6.45
CA LEU A 123 2.10 9.33 5.14
C LEU A 123 1.37 10.68 4.98
N PRO A 124 2.02 11.69 4.40
CA PRO A 124 1.39 12.98 4.18
C PRO A 124 0.32 12.90 3.10
N VAL A 125 -0.68 13.77 3.17
CA VAL A 125 -1.73 13.95 2.16
C VAL A 125 -1.48 15.21 1.35
N ASP A 126 -1.87 15.17 0.07
CA ASP A 126 -1.67 16.31 -0.82
C ASP A 126 -2.70 17.41 -0.54
N LEU A 127 -2.19 18.60 -0.22
CA LEU A 127 -2.98 19.80 0.09
C LEU A 127 -3.91 20.21 -1.06
N ASN A 128 -3.53 19.90 -2.30
CA ASN A 128 -4.29 20.26 -3.49
C ASN A 128 -5.46 19.32 -3.79
N SER A 129 -5.44 18.09 -3.25
CA SER A 129 -6.46 17.08 -3.54
C SER A 129 -7.33 16.72 -2.33
N VAL A 130 -6.83 16.93 -1.11
CA VAL A 130 -7.53 16.58 0.14
C VAL A 130 -8.86 17.33 0.28
N SER A 131 -9.91 16.64 0.74
CA SER A 131 -11.22 17.22 1.00
C SER A 131 -11.27 18.00 2.32
N GLU A 132 -12.34 18.80 2.52
CA GLU A 132 -12.54 19.51 3.78
C GLU A 132 -12.69 18.55 4.96
N GLU A 133 -13.45 17.46 4.76
CA GLU A 133 -13.67 16.42 5.78
C GLU A 133 -12.38 15.69 6.12
N GLU A 134 -11.55 15.40 5.14
CA GLU A 134 -10.26 14.74 5.36
C GLU A 134 -9.26 15.65 6.07
N LEU A 135 -9.29 16.97 5.83
CA LEU A 135 -8.49 17.95 6.57
C LEU A 135 -8.79 17.91 8.07
N LEU A 136 -10.03 17.61 8.49
CA LEU A 136 -10.41 17.51 9.89
C LEU A 136 -9.74 16.33 10.62
N LEU A 137 -9.21 15.34 9.90
CA LEU A 137 -8.48 14.23 10.48
C LEU A 137 -7.07 14.63 10.93
N ILE A 138 -6.60 15.79 10.49
CA ILE A 138 -5.23 16.25 10.77
C ILE A 138 -5.21 17.00 12.12
N PRO A 139 -4.37 16.55 13.07
CA PRO A 139 -4.24 17.23 14.35
C PRO A 139 -3.90 18.72 14.17
N GLY A 140 -4.71 19.58 14.78
CA GLY A 140 -4.54 21.03 14.69
C GLY A 140 -5.32 21.69 13.55
N ILE A 141 -6.01 20.95 12.69
CA ILE A 141 -6.94 21.50 11.71
C ILE A 141 -8.38 21.30 12.22
N GLY A 142 -9.04 22.37 12.56
CA GLY A 142 -10.47 22.36 12.90
C GLY A 142 -11.31 22.91 11.74
N VAL A 143 -12.63 22.82 11.88
CA VAL A 143 -13.62 23.19 10.83
C VAL A 143 -13.32 24.56 10.22
N LYS A 144 -13.01 25.59 11.03
CA LYS A 144 -12.73 26.95 10.51
C LYS A 144 -11.47 27.01 9.67
N ILE A 145 -10.44 26.23 10.01
CA ILE A 145 -9.17 26.18 9.26
C ILE A 145 -9.38 25.37 7.99
N ALA A 146 -10.04 24.22 8.06
CA ALA A 146 -10.33 23.39 6.90
C ALA A 146 -11.09 24.16 5.82
N ALA A 147 -12.18 24.85 6.21
CA ALA A 147 -12.95 25.69 5.29
C ALA A 147 -12.10 26.80 4.65
N GLN A 148 -11.23 27.48 5.43
CA GLN A 148 -10.34 28.52 4.90
C GLN A 148 -9.27 27.96 3.95
N VAL A 149 -8.77 26.76 4.21
CA VAL A 149 -7.83 26.07 3.30
C VAL A 149 -8.49 25.79 1.97
N VAL A 150 -9.71 25.21 1.98
CA VAL A 150 -10.47 24.92 0.76
C VAL A 150 -10.80 26.20 0.00
N GLN A 151 -11.25 27.23 0.71
CA GLN A 151 -11.53 28.54 0.11
C GLN A 151 -10.28 29.14 -0.52
N LEU A 152 -9.15 29.15 0.16
CA LEU A 152 -7.89 29.69 -0.36
C LEU A 152 -7.41 28.91 -1.59
N ARG A 153 -7.61 27.58 -1.61
CA ARG A 153 -7.34 26.76 -2.79
C ARG A 153 -8.20 27.16 -3.98
N GLN A 154 -9.50 27.41 -3.77
CA GLN A 154 -10.40 27.86 -4.82
C GLN A 154 -10.03 29.25 -5.37
N GLU A 155 -9.63 30.17 -4.51
CA GLU A 155 -9.22 31.53 -4.88
C GLU A 155 -7.91 31.56 -5.67
N ARG A 156 -6.93 30.72 -5.30
CA ARG A 156 -5.60 30.67 -5.92
C ARG A 156 -5.48 29.65 -7.05
N GLY A 157 -6.44 28.74 -7.17
CA GLY A 157 -6.39 27.58 -8.05
C GLY A 157 -5.66 26.38 -7.43
N ARG A 158 -4.50 26.62 -6.83
CA ARG A 158 -3.71 25.59 -6.16
C ARG A 158 -2.73 26.20 -5.16
N PHE A 159 -2.19 25.36 -4.31
CA PHE A 159 -1.02 25.66 -3.49
C PHE A 159 0.24 25.23 -4.25
N GLU A 160 1.27 26.06 -4.26
CA GLU A 160 2.57 25.73 -4.83
C GLU A 160 3.51 25.13 -3.79
N GLU A 161 3.37 25.56 -2.52
CA GLU A 161 4.17 25.06 -1.41
C GLU A 161 3.36 25.03 -0.11
N ILE A 162 3.84 24.26 0.87
CA ILE A 162 3.14 24.15 2.16
C ILE A 162 3.15 25.48 2.93
N SER A 163 4.14 26.32 2.71
CA SER A 163 4.25 27.65 3.31
C SER A 163 3.12 28.60 2.92
N ASP A 164 2.44 28.34 1.79
CA ASP A 164 1.24 29.09 1.39
C ASP A 164 0.12 29.05 2.44
N LEU A 165 0.10 27.99 3.26
CA LEU A 165 -0.85 27.88 4.38
C LEU A 165 -0.73 28.99 5.42
N THR A 166 0.37 29.75 5.45
CA THR A 166 0.52 30.90 6.32
C THR A 166 -0.49 32.03 6.03
N ALA A 167 -1.04 32.05 4.80
CA ALA A 167 -2.14 32.95 4.46
C ALA A 167 -3.47 32.60 5.14
N VAL A 168 -3.62 31.37 5.65
CA VAL A 168 -4.79 30.93 6.40
C VAL A 168 -4.75 31.51 7.80
N ARG A 169 -5.81 32.22 8.20
CA ARG A 169 -5.88 32.84 9.54
C ARG A 169 -5.81 31.75 10.64
N GLY A 170 -4.79 31.85 11.47
CA GLY A 170 -4.56 30.89 12.57
C GLY A 170 -3.47 29.87 12.29
N ILE A 171 -2.91 29.84 11.08
CA ILE A 171 -1.69 29.07 10.76
C ILE A 171 -0.51 30.04 10.76
N LYS A 172 0.36 29.90 11.76
CA LYS A 172 1.64 30.60 11.86
C LYS A 172 2.76 29.55 11.80
N GLU A 173 4.01 30.00 11.73
CA GLU A 173 5.20 29.13 11.57
C GLU A 173 5.21 27.90 12.47
N LYS A 174 4.91 28.07 13.76
CA LYS A 174 4.87 26.94 14.70
C LYS A 174 3.87 25.87 14.25
N ARG A 175 2.64 26.28 13.93
CA ARG A 175 1.60 25.34 13.46
C ARG A 175 1.94 24.78 12.08
N LEU A 176 2.50 25.60 11.19
CA LEU A 176 2.95 25.15 9.88
C LEU A 176 3.98 24.00 10.00
N ASN A 177 4.94 24.13 10.91
CA ASN A 177 5.94 23.09 11.14
C ASN A 177 5.33 21.79 11.67
N ASP A 178 4.26 21.88 12.49
CA ASP A 178 3.52 20.71 12.95
C ASP A 178 2.71 20.05 11.82
N LEU A 179 2.20 20.84 10.87
CA LEU A 179 1.41 20.36 9.75
C LEU A 179 2.25 19.75 8.63
N LYS A 180 3.51 20.12 8.47
CA LYS A 180 4.43 19.58 7.45
C LYS A 180 4.57 18.06 7.48
N LYS A 181 4.36 17.43 8.63
CA LYS A 181 4.39 15.97 8.75
C LYS A 181 3.13 15.27 8.25
N TYR A 182 2.04 16.01 8.05
CA TYR A 182 0.74 15.48 7.60
C TYR A 182 0.35 15.95 6.20
N LEU A 183 0.97 17.02 5.72
CA LEU A 183 0.63 17.67 4.47
C LEU A 183 1.83 17.73 3.54
N THR A 184 1.59 17.54 2.27
CA THR A 184 2.53 17.74 1.18
C THR A 184 1.88 18.55 0.07
N VAL A 185 2.67 19.05 -0.86
CA VAL A 185 2.21 19.62 -2.12
C VAL A 185 2.86 18.85 -3.23
N LYS A 186 2.05 18.11 -4.00
CA LYS A 186 2.55 17.42 -5.19
C LYS A 186 2.65 18.42 -6.33
N SER A 187 3.76 18.37 -7.06
CA SER A 187 3.89 19.09 -8.34
C SER A 187 2.79 18.64 -9.30
N ALA A 188 2.29 19.55 -10.13
CA ALA A 188 1.41 19.16 -11.23
C ALA A 188 2.16 18.18 -12.15
N PRO A 189 1.47 17.18 -12.72
CA PRO A 189 2.04 16.28 -13.71
C PRO A 189 2.44 17.04 -14.98
#